data_8aed17a0384f3d3c9c463e3d74a5b063
#
_entry.id   8aed17a0384f3d3c9c463e3d74a5b063
#
_cell.length_a   1.000
_cell.length_b   1.000
_cell.length_c   1.000
_cell.angle_alpha   90.00
_cell.angle_beta   90.00
_cell.angle_gamma   90.00
#
_symmetry.space_group_name_H-M   'P 1'
#
loop_
_entity.id
_entity.type
_entity.pdbx_description
1 polymer ?
#
loop_
_entity_poly.entity_id
_entity_poly.type
_entity_poly.pdbx_seq_one_letter_code
_entity_poly.pdbx_strand_id
1 'polypeptide(L)'
;VELDWWRSHRVGSTEVVLTPVQHWSARGLTDRMATLWGGYAVITPRFSVYYAGDTGYSKDFAETRARLARKLPSGAFDLAVLPVGGYEPRWFMATQHVNPAEAVQIHLDLGARRSLGVHWGTFELTDEPLDQPPRDLAAARQARGVADDAFFVMAIGETRRFDDAVR
;
A
#
# COMPACT_ATOMS: atom_id res chain seq x y z
N VAL A 1 5.35 -15.36 14.16
CA VAL A 1 5.74 -14.31 15.13
C VAL A 1 4.61 -13.30 15.19
N GLU A 2 4.11 -13.01 16.38
CA GLU A 2 3.14 -11.96 16.61
C GLU A 2 3.88 -10.64 16.79
N LEU A 3 3.36 -9.58 16.18
CA LEU A 3 3.93 -8.24 16.24
C LEU A 3 2.86 -7.24 16.65
N ASP A 4 3.27 -6.27 17.44
CA ASP A 4 2.51 -5.06 17.69
C ASP A 4 2.91 -3.97 16.67
N TRP A 5 2.10 -2.91 16.51
CA TRP A 5 2.45 -1.80 15.64
C TRP A 5 3.81 -1.18 16.00
N TRP A 6 4.58 -0.87 14.97
CA TRP A 6 5.95 -0.34 15.08
C TRP A 6 6.98 -1.35 15.64
N ARG A 7 6.59 -2.59 15.89
CA ARG A 7 7.53 -3.67 16.21
C ARG A 7 8.04 -4.32 14.94
N SER A 8 9.23 -4.88 15.04
CA SER A 8 9.87 -5.55 13.91
C SER A 8 10.34 -6.95 14.28
N HIS A 9 10.43 -7.79 13.26
CA HIS A 9 11.08 -9.09 13.32
C HIS A 9 12.13 -9.20 12.21
N ARG A 10 13.26 -9.88 12.51
CA ARG A 10 14.32 -10.10 11.54
C ARG A 10 14.32 -11.54 11.04
N VAL A 11 14.45 -11.67 9.70
CA VAL A 11 14.66 -12.95 9.01
C VAL A 11 15.95 -12.80 8.19
N GLY A 12 17.02 -13.35 8.71
CA GLY A 12 18.37 -13.12 8.13
C GLY A 12 18.72 -11.63 8.15
N SER A 13 19.05 -11.08 6.97
CA SER A 13 19.37 -9.65 6.80
C SER A 13 18.14 -8.76 6.58
N THR A 14 16.94 -9.34 6.48
CA THR A 14 15.69 -8.62 6.23
C THR A 14 15.01 -8.24 7.54
N GLU A 15 14.63 -6.98 7.70
CA GLU A 15 13.76 -6.51 8.78
C GLU A 15 12.33 -6.33 8.26
N VAL A 16 11.35 -6.90 8.97
CA VAL A 16 9.92 -6.73 8.69
C VAL A 16 9.31 -5.95 9.84
N VAL A 17 8.74 -4.78 9.55
CA VAL A 17 8.09 -3.91 10.54
C VAL A 17 6.58 -3.94 10.30
N LEU A 18 5.78 -4.19 11.33
CA LEU A 18 4.33 -4.01 11.29
C LEU A 18 4.00 -2.51 11.48
N THR A 19 3.23 -1.94 10.57
CA THR A 19 2.82 -0.54 10.61
C THR A 19 1.31 -0.41 10.76
N PRO A 20 0.78 0.61 11.45
CA PRO A 20 -0.65 0.87 11.47
C PRO A 20 -1.16 1.26 10.08
N VAL A 21 -2.41 0.91 9.81
CA VAL A 21 -3.22 1.36 8.68
C VAL A 21 -4.66 1.50 9.13
N GLN A 22 -5.48 2.20 8.37
CA GLN A 22 -6.89 2.42 8.72
C GLN A 22 -7.77 1.30 8.18
N HIS A 23 -7.93 0.24 8.96
CA HIS A 23 -8.79 -0.90 8.64
C HIS A 23 -9.31 -1.55 9.93
N TRP A 24 -9.64 -2.82 9.87
CA TRP A 24 -10.09 -3.64 11.00
C TRP A 24 -9.73 -5.12 10.77
N SER A 25 -9.92 -5.95 11.78
CA SER A 25 -9.74 -7.39 11.68
C SER A 25 -10.95 -8.16 12.21
N ALA A 26 -11.25 -9.29 11.58
CA ALA A 26 -12.12 -10.32 12.11
C ALA A 26 -11.85 -11.65 11.40
N ARG A 27 -12.07 -12.76 12.07
CA ARG A 27 -12.09 -14.11 11.51
C ARG A 27 -13.45 -14.78 11.64
N GLY A 28 -14.31 -14.23 12.50
CA GLY A 28 -15.65 -14.72 12.76
C GLY A 28 -16.60 -13.59 13.17
N LEU A 29 -17.80 -13.94 13.60
CA LEU A 29 -18.85 -12.96 13.93
C LEU A 29 -18.61 -12.23 15.26
N THR A 30 -17.75 -12.77 16.12
CA THR A 30 -17.61 -12.30 17.53
C THR A 30 -16.22 -11.79 17.88
N ASP A 31 -15.27 -11.81 16.93
CA ASP A 31 -13.86 -11.47 17.18
C ASP A 31 -13.38 -10.23 16.44
N ARG A 32 -14.32 -9.34 16.06
CA ARG A 32 -13.97 -8.09 15.40
C ARG A 32 -12.99 -7.27 16.26
N MET A 33 -11.89 -6.84 15.64
CA MET A 33 -10.81 -6.08 16.28
C MET A 33 -10.10 -6.81 17.44
N ALA A 34 -10.26 -8.13 17.56
CA ALA A 34 -9.60 -8.93 18.59
C ALA A 34 -8.11 -9.17 18.29
N THR A 35 -7.69 -9.03 17.04
CA THR A 35 -6.28 -9.10 16.61
C THR A 35 -5.91 -7.81 15.88
N LEU A 36 -4.63 -7.45 15.87
CA LEU A 36 -4.16 -6.32 15.11
C LEU A 36 -4.23 -6.58 13.61
N TRP A 37 -4.41 -5.50 12.87
CA TRP A 37 -4.27 -5.40 11.42
C TRP A 37 -3.14 -4.43 11.11
N GLY A 38 -2.65 -4.40 9.87
CA GLY A 38 -1.57 -3.47 9.54
C GLY A 38 -0.99 -3.67 8.15
N GLY A 39 -0.15 -2.73 7.77
CA GLY A 39 0.76 -2.84 6.66
C GLY A 39 2.12 -3.36 7.09
N TYR A 40 2.96 -3.66 6.13
CA TYR A 40 4.31 -4.17 6.37
C TYR A 40 5.35 -3.35 5.62
N ALA A 41 6.38 -2.92 6.34
CA ALA A 41 7.61 -2.45 5.72
C ALA A 41 8.64 -3.61 5.74
N VAL A 42 9.05 -4.06 4.56
CA VAL A 42 10.07 -5.10 4.38
C VAL A 42 11.35 -4.42 3.91
N ILE A 43 12.38 -4.46 4.74
CA ILE A 43 13.63 -3.72 4.54
C ILE A 43 14.78 -4.71 4.43
N THR A 44 15.35 -4.82 3.23
CA THR A 44 16.59 -5.55 2.99
C THR A 44 17.78 -4.57 2.94
N PRO A 45 19.03 -5.03 2.90
CA PRO A 45 20.18 -4.14 2.77
C PRO A 45 20.22 -3.30 1.48
N ARG A 46 19.48 -3.69 0.42
CA ARG A 46 19.55 -3.05 -0.90
C ARG A 46 18.20 -2.58 -1.45
N PHE A 47 17.08 -3.07 -0.93
CA PHE A 47 15.76 -2.81 -1.45
C PHE A 47 14.72 -2.78 -0.33
N SER A 48 13.75 -1.91 -0.43
CA SER A 48 12.68 -1.76 0.55
C SER A 48 11.30 -1.77 -0.09
N VAL A 49 10.38 -2.55 0.50
CA VAL A 49 8.99 -2.65 0.05
C VAL A 49 8.07 -2.24 1.18
N TYR A 50 7.06 -1.46 0.85
CA TYR A 50 5.91 -1.22 1.71
C TYR A 50 4.69 -1.94 1.14
N TYR A 51 3.97 -2.68 1.96
CA TYR A 51 2.70 -3.32 1.62
C TYR A 51 1.62 -2.79 2.55
N ALA A 52 0.64 -2.08 1.99
CA ALA A 52 -0.40 -1.44 2.81
C ALA A 52 -1.44 -2.42 3.34
N GLY A 53 -1.70 -3.53 2.62
CA GLY A 53 -2.93 -4.30 2.83
C GLY A 53 -4.15 -3.49 2.43
N ASP A 54 -5.31 -3.82 3.00
CA ASP A 54 -6.52 -3.04 2.84
C ASP A 54 -6.50 -1.86 3.81
N THR A 55 -6.85 -0.68 3.33
CA THR A 55 -6.80 0.54 4.14
C THR A 55 -7.67 1.67 3.59
N GLY A 56 -8.27 2.44 4.48
CA GLY A 56 -8.68 3.81 4.21
C GLY A 56 -7.47 4.75 4.24
N TYR A 57 -7.68 6.00 3.82
CA TYR A 57 -6.63 7.02 3.89
C TYR A 57 -6.47 7.55 5.33
N SER A 58 -5.23 7.60 5.81
CA SER A 58 -4.89 8.15 7.11
C SER A 58 -3.50 8.80 7.11
N LYS A 59 -3.17 9.50 8.19
CA LYS A 59 -1.83 10.10 8.41
C LYS A 59 -0.74 9.06 8.69
N ASP A 60 -1.08 7.80 8.90
CA ASP A 60 -0.15 6.73 9.24
C ASP A 60 0.94 6.54 8.16
N PHE A 61 0.63 6.85 6.91
CA PHE A 61 1.58 6.73 5.80
C PHE A 61 2.71 7.78 5.88
N ALA A 62 2.36 9.02 6.16
CA ALA A 62 3.36 10.07 6.40
C ALA A 62 4.18 9.79 7.66
N GLU A 63 3.56 9.27 8.72
CA GLU A 63 4.24 8.83 9.94
C GLU A 63 5.17 7.64 9.68
N THR A 64 4.74 6.67 8.86
CA THR A 64 5.56 5.52 8.45
C THR A 64 6.83 6.00 7.75
N ARG A 65 6.73 6.93 6.80
CA ARG A 65 7.88 7.56 6.18
C ARG A 65 8.80 8.23 7.21
N ALA A 66 8.23 9.06 8.07
CA ALA A 66 9.02 9.80 9.07
C ALA A 66 9.79 8.87 10.01
N ARG A 67 9.17 7.78 10.47
CA ARG A 67 9.78 6.81 11.37
C ARG A 67 10.84 5.93 10.71
N LEU A 68 10.61 5.53 9.46
CA LEU A 68 11.42 4.50 8.80
C LEU A 68 12.47 5.06 7.83
N ALA A 69 12.42 6.34 7.44
CA ALA A 69 13.31 6.92 6.44
C ALA A 69 14.80 6.61 6.67
N ARG A 70 15.26 6.65 7.92
CA ARG A 70 16.67 6.37 8.29
C ARG A 70 17.07 4.89 8.18
N LYS A 71 16.08 3.99 8.11
CA LYS A 71 16.29 2.54 7.95
C LYS A 71 16.26 2.10 6.48
N LEU A 72 15.66 2.93 5.61
CA LEU A 72 15.53 2.61 4.19
C LEU A 72 16.86 2.78 3.47
N PRO A 73 17.31 1.80 2.66
CA PRO A 73 18.62 1.84 1.99
C PRO A 73 18.83 3.10 1.14
N SER A 74 17.77 3.58 0.51
CA SER A 74 17.78 4.76 -0.36
C SER A 74 17.15 6.02 0.27
N GLY A 75 16.78 5.96 1.55
CA GLY A 75 16.04 7.02 2.24
C GLY A 75 14.56 7.12 1.84
N ALA A 76 14.10 6.25 0.94
CA ALA A 76 12.72 6.16 0.46
C ALA A 76 12.35 4.68 0.25
N PHE A 77 11.06 4.35 0.24
CA PHE A 77 10.63 3.03 -0.22
C PHE A 77 10.88 2.88 -1.72
N ASP A 78 11.51 1.80 -2.11
CA ASP A 78 11.77 1.51 -3.53
C ASP A 78 10.49 1.09 -4.25
N LEU A 79 9.60 0.37 -3.55
CA LEU A 79 8.28 -0.04 -4.02
C LEU A 79 7.26 0.05 -2.89
N ALA A 80 6.10 0.66 -3.16
CA ALA A 80 4.90 0.51 -2.34
C ALA A 80 3.85 -0.32 -3.08
N VAL A 81 3.19 -1.24 -2.40
CA VAL A 81 2.07 -2.02 -2.92
C VAL A 81 0.81 -1.50 -2.24
N LEU A 82 -0.06 -0.85 -3.01
CA LEU A 82 -1.18 -0.06 -2.52
C LEU A 82 -2.50 -0.53 -3.12
N PRO A 83 -3.60 -0.63 -2.35
CA PRO A 83 -4.91 -0.95 -2.89
C PRO A 83 -5.41 0.20 -3.76
N VAL A 84 -6.12 -0.11 -4.86
CA VAL A 84 -6.72 0.86 -5.77
C VAL A 84 -8.16 0.51 -6.15
N GLY A 85 -8.74 -0.54 -5.60
CA GLY A 85 -10.12 -0.99 -5.85
C GLY A 85 -10.90 -1.24 -4.57
N GLY A 86 -12.18 -1.51 -4.68
CA GLY A 86 -13.06 -1.74 -3.54
C GLY A 86 -13.54 -0.45 -2.88
N TYR A 87 -13.65 0.67 -3.64
CA TYR A 87 -13.85 1.99 -3.06
C TYR A 87 -15.28 2.54 -3.14
N GLU A 88 -16.17 1.94 -3.93
CA GLU A 88 -17.57 2.40 -4.02
C GLU A 88 -18.54 1.48 -3.25
N PRO A 89 -19.60 2.04 -2.67
CA PRO A 89 -19.93 3.48 -2.60
C PRO A 89 -19.08 4.20 -1.54
N ARG A 90 -18.59 5.39 -1.87
CA ARG A 90 -17.65 6.15 -1.00
C ARG A 90 -18.16 6.40 0.42
N TRP A 91 -19.44 6.67 0.59
CA TRP A 91 -20.03 6.94 1.91
C TRP A 91 -19.84 5.78 2.90
N PHE A 92 -19.71 4.56 2.39
CA PHE A 92 -19.51 3.35 3.20
C PHE A 92 -18.04 2.90 3.18
N MET A 93 -17.38 2.95 2.02
CA MET A 93 -16.05 2.36 1.83
C MET A 93 -14.90 3.27 2.26
N ALA A 94 -15.09 4.60 2.30
CA ALA A 94 -14.00 5.56 2.50
C ALA A 94 -13.18 5.36 3.78
N THR A 95 -13.77 4.81 4.83
CA THR A 95 -13.09 4.56 6.10
C THR A 95 -12.22 3.30 6.08
N GLN A 96 -12.34 2.45 5.08
CA GLN A 96 -11.73 1.12 5.03
C GLN A 96 -10.93 0.87 3.75
N HIS A 97 -11.33 1.51 2.65
CA HIS A 97 -10.71 1.34 1.34
C HIS A 97 -10.49 2.70 0.67
N VAL A 98 -9.26 2.93 0.25
CA VAL A 98 -8.89 4.11 -0.51
C VAL A 98 -9.41 4.01 -1.94
N ASN A 99 -9.77 5.16 -2.51
CA ASN A 99 -9.92 5.28 -3.96
C ASN A 99 -8.56 5.56 -4.62
N PRO A 100 -8.45 5.51 -5.96
CA PRO A 100 -7.20 5.76 -6.66
C PRO A 100 -6.56 7.13 -6.38
N ALA A 101 -7.35 8.18 -6.14
CA ALA A 101 -6.81 9.50 -5.80
C ALA A 101 -6.16 9.51 -4.40
N GLU A 102 -6.77 8.85 -3.44
CA GLU A 102 -6.20 8.64 -2.10
C GLU A 102 -4.98 7.71 -2.15
N ALA A 103 -4.98 6.68 -3.00
CA ALA A 103 -3.80 5.82 -3.20
C ALA A 103 -2.61 6.62 -3.76
N VAL A 104 -2.85 7.55 -4.70
CA VAL A 104 -1.82 8.49 -5.18
C VAL A 104 -1.33 9.39 -4.05
N GLN A 105 -2.21 9.85 -3.16
CA GLN A 105 -1.79 10.61 -1.97
C GLN A 105 -0.91 9.76 -1.04
N ILE A 106 -1.25 8.49 -0.82
CA ILE A 106 -0.42 7.56 -0.02
C ILE A 106 0.97 7.38 -0.64
N HIS A 107 1.05 7.21 -1.97
CA HIS A 107 2.32 7.15 -2.69
C HIS A 107 3.21 8.36 -2.37
N LEU A 108 2.64 9.56 -2.40
CA LEU A 108 3.34 10.81 -2.10
C LEU A 108 3.72 10.92 -0.61
N ASP A 109 2.83 10.54 0.30
CA ASP A 109 3.06 10.59 1.74
C ASP A 109 4.17 9.62 2.18
N LEU A 110 4.18 8.40 1.64
CA LEU A 110 5.26 7.44 1.83
C LEU A 110 6.57 7.89 1.19
N GLY A 111 6.50 8.78 0.20
CA GLY A 111 7.65 9.15 -0.62
C GLY A 111 8.22 7.96 -1.37
N ALA A 112 7.36 7.03 -1.80
CA ALA A 112 7.78 5.85 -2.52
C ALA A 112 8.32 6.23 -3.90
N ARG A 113 9.38 5.57 -4.35
CA ARG A 113 9.92 5.77 -5.71
C ARG A 113 8.98 5.22 -6.76
N ARG A 114 8.38 4.07 -6.45
CA ARG A 114 7.38 3.40 -7.30
C ARG A 114 6.25 2.86 -6.44
N SER A 115 5.06 2.77 -7.03
CA SER A 115 3.93 2.07 -6.42
C SER A 115 3.27 1.13 -7.41
N LEU A 116 2.86 -0.04 -6.92
CA LEU A 116 2.05 -1.03 -7.63
C LEU A 116 0.63 -0.98 -7.08
N GLY A 117 -0.34 -0.71 -7.94
CA GLY A 117 -1.76 -0.79 -7.62
C GLY A 117 -2.26 -2.23 -7.63
N VAL A 118 -2.84 -2.66 -6.51
CA VAL A 118 -3.41 -4.00 -6.29
C VAL A 118 -4.86 -3.90 -5.83
N HIS A 119 -5.48 -5.02 -5.46
CA HIS A 119 -6.84 -5.09 -4.95
C HIS A 119 -7.88 -4.60 -5.97
N TRP A 120 -7.77 -5.05 -7.22
CA TRP A 120 -8.71 -4.72 -8.30
C TRP A 120 -8.79 -5.86 -9.33
N GLY A 121 -9.84 -5.86 -10.16
CA GLY A 121 -9.92 -6.65 -11.38
C GLY A 121 -10.22 -8.14 -11.22
N THR A 122 -10.52 -8.66 -10.01
CA THR A 122 -10.74 -10.10 -9.79
C THR A 122 -12.19 -10.42 -9.41
N PHE A 123 -12.77 -9.70 -8.48
CA PHE A 123 -14.12 -9.94 -7.98
C PHE A 123 -14.94 -8.65 -7.98
N GLU A 124 -16.21 -8.74 -8.40
CA GLU A 124 -17.19 -7.66 -8.25
C GLU A 124 -17.71 -7.64 -6.80
N LEU A 125 -16.99 -6.97 -5.93
CA LEU A 125 -17.30 -6.86 -4.49
C LEU A 125 -17.94 -5.53 -4.12
N THR A 126 -17.86 -4.55 -5.00
CA THR A 126 -18.21 -3.14 -4.78
C THR A 126 -18.88 -2.57 -6.03
N ASP A 127 -19.37 -1.33 -5.95
CA ASP A 127 -20.19 -0.75 -7.02
C ASP A 127 -19.40 -0.29 -8.24
N GLU A 128 -18.08 -0.11 -8.14
CA GLU A 128 -17.27 0.24 -9.32
C GLU A 128 -17.02 -0.98 -10.22
N PRO A 129 -17.04 -0.80 -11.55
CA PRO A 129 -16.68 -1.85 -12.51
C PRO A 129 -15.25 -2.36 -12.32
N LEU A 130 -15.00 -3.64 -12.60
CA LEU A 130 -13.69 -4.29 -12.43
C LEU A 130 -12.53 -3.57 -13.13
N ASP A 131 -12.79 -2.93 -14.26
CA ASP A 131 -11.80 -2.22 -15.07
C ASP A 131 -11.73 -0.70 -14.79
N GLN A 132 -12.52 -0.20 -13.84
CA GLN A 132 -12.53 1.22 -13.49
C GLN A 132 -11.30 1.66 -12.69
N PRO A 133 -10.78 0.90 -11.71
CA PRO A 133 -9.67 1.34 -10.88
C PRO A 133 -8.40 1.76 -11.65
N PRO A 134 -7.93 1.05 -12.69
CA PRO A 134 -6.82 1.52 -13.52
C PRO A 134 -7.06 2.85 -14.24
N ARG A 135 -8.30 3.10 -14.67
CA ARG A 135 -8.67 4.36 -15.37
C ARG A 135 -8.65 5.52 -14.39
N ASP A 136 -9.23 5.33 -13.21
CA ASP A 136 -9.26 6.35 -12.16
C ASP A 136 -7.85 6.61 -11.61
N LEU A 137 -7.01 5.56 -11.52
CA LEU A 137 -5.60 5.73 -11.17
C LEU A 137 -4.85 6.58 -12.20
N ALA A 138 -5.07 6.36 -13.49
CA ALA A 138 -4.45 7.16 -14.55
C ALA A 138 -4.86 8.63 -14.44
N ALA A 139 -6.14 8.92 -14.23
CA ALA A 139 -6.66 10.26 -14.03
C ALA A 139 -6.07 10.92 -12.76
N ALA A 140 -6.03 10.18 -11.65
CA ALA A 140 -5.49 10.67 -10.38
C ALA A 140 -3.98 10.98 -10.45
N ARG A 141 -3.19 10.15 -11.13
CA ARG A 141 -1.76 10.40 -11.39
C ARG A 141 -1.56 11.68 -12.20
N GLN A 142 -2.30 11.80 -13.31
CA GLN A 142 -2.22 12.99 -14.16
C GLN A 142 -2.54 14.26 -13.38
N ALA A 143 -3.59 14.25 -12.55
CA ALA A 143 -3.98 15.38 -11.72
C ALA A 143 -2.90 15.80 -10.69
N ARG A 144 -2.02 14.88 -10.30
CA ARG A 144 -0.97 15.10 -9.29
C ARG A 144 0.45 15.13 -9.88
N GLY A 145 0.59 15.05 -11.21
CA GLY A 145 1.89 15.05 -11.87
C GLY A 145 2.77 13.82 -11.54
N VAL A 146 2.14 12.69 -11.18
CA VAL A 146 2.84 11.43 -10.91
C VAL A 146 2.99 10.67 -12.22
N ALA A 147 4.22 10.30 -12.57
CA ALA A 147 4.54 9.59 -13.81
C ALA A 147 3.93 8.17 -13.85
N ASP A 148 3.69 7.67 -15.06
CA ASP A 148 3.06 6.35 -15.28
C ASP A 148 3.89 5.19 -14.75
N ASP A 149 5.21 5.31 -14.79
CA ASP A 149 6.14 4.32 -14.25
C ASP A 149 6.38 4.47 -12.75
N ALA A 150 6.02 5.60 -12.17
CA ALA A 150 6.09 5.82 -10.72
C ALA A 150 4.90 5.21 -9.97
N PHE A 151 3.71 5.16 -10.59
CA PHE A 151 2.58 4.43 -10.01
C PHE A 151 1.81 3.69 -11.12
N PHE A 152 1.87 2.39 -11.13
CA PHE A 152 1.35 1.54 -12.19
C PHE A 152 0.49 0.40 -11.64
N VAL A 153 -0.27 -0.24 -12.51
CA VAL A 153 -0.89 -1.55 -12.30
C VAL A 153 -0.24 -2.58 -13.20
N MET A 154 -0.39 -3.84 -12.88
CA MET A 154 0.09 -4.96 -13.69
C MET A 154 -1.08 -5.83 -14.12
N ALA A 155 -0.99 -6.42 -15.30
CA ALA A 155 -1.94 -7.43 -15.74
C ALA A 155 -1.80 -8.69 -14.86
N ILE A 156 -2.89 -9.44 -14.72
CA ILE A 156 -2.89 -10.73 -14.02
C ILE A 156 -1.88 -11.66 -14.71
N GLY A 157 -0.92 -12.20 -13.94
CA GLY A 157 0.16 -13.05 -14.45
C GLY A 157 1.39 -12.28 -14.98
N GLU A 158 1.35 -10.95 -15.06
CA GLU A 158 2.52 -10.15 -15.44
C GLU A 158 3.60 -10.23 -14.36
N THR A 159 4.86 -10.25 -14.79
CA THR A 159 6.03 -10.20 -13.90
C THR A 159 6.93 -9.03 -14.27
N ARG A 160 7.32 -8.22 -13.29
CA ARG A 160 8.34 -7.18 -13.43
C ARG A 160 9.51 -7.45 -12.51
N ARG A 161 10.70 -7.15 -13.02
CA ARG A 161 11.91 -7.12 -12.19
C ARG A 161 12.26 -5.68 -11.85
N PHE A 162 12.59 -5.47 -10.59
CA PHE A 162 13.13 -4.20 -10.12
C PHE A 162 14.62 -4.44 -9.83
N ASP A 163 15.46 -4.12 -10.83
CA ASP A 163 16.89 -4.23 -10.66
C ASP A 163 17.40 -3.12 -9.73
N ASP A 164 18.48 -3.37 -9.00
CA ASP A 164 19.15 -2.43 -8.09
C ASP A 164 19.70 -1.17 -8.82
N ALA A 165 19.46 -1.05 -10.10
CA ALA A 165 20.03 -0.03 -11.00
C ALA A 165 19.31 1.32 -10.98
N VAL A 166 18.41 1.58 -10.04
CA VAL A 166 17.86 2.91 -9.83
C VAL A 166 18.58 3.53 -8.61
N ARG A 167 19.87 3.78 -8.80
CA ARG A 167 20.63 4.69 -7.94
C ARG A 167 20.48 6.13 -8.41
#